data_6a354d7ad9cb4443f202f5da18ca51cb
#
_entry.id   6a354d7ad9cb4443f202f5da18ca51cb
#
_cell.length_a   1.000
_cell.length_b   1.000
_cell.length_c   1.000
_cell.angle_alpha   90.00
_cell.angle_beta   90.00
_cell.angle_gamma   90.00
#
_symmetry.space_group_name_H-M   'P 1'
#
loop_
_entity.id
_entity.type
_entity.pdbx_description
1 polymer ?
#
loop_
_entity_poly.entity_id
_entity_poly.type
_entity_poly.pdbx_seq_one_letter_code
_entity_poly.pdbx_strand_id
1 'polypeptide(L)'
;IVPVVDQAIRQAGIRRSEISAVAFTRGPGLLGSLLVGTSFAKGFALSLGIPIIEVNHLQGHVLAHFIRENDVEFRSPAFPHLCLLVSGGNSQLVLVKDYLDMEVIGQTIDDAAGEAFDKCAKVMGMPYPGGPLIDKLAKEGNPAAFSFAKPGIKELDYSFSGLKTSFLYFLRDQLKENSNFIEDRKNDLCASLQQTIIEILMD
;
A
#
# COMPACT_ATOMS: atom_id res chain seq x y z
N ILE A 1 -20.04 -9.76 -5.64
CA ILE A 1 -19.70 -8.92 -6.81
C ILE A 1 -20.95 -8.49 -7.58
N VAL A 2 -21.93 -9.39 -7.84
CA VAL A 2 -23.14 -9.06 -8.63
C VAL A 2 -23.92 -7.87 -8.08
N PRO A 3 -24.26 -7.79 -6.77
CA PRO A 3 -24.99 -6.63 -6.24
C PRO A 3 -24.23 -5.31 -6.40
N VAL A 4 -22.90 -5.35 -6.28
CA VAL A 4 -22.02 -4.15 -6.41
C VAL A 4 -22.06 -3.63 -7.85
N VAL A 5 -21.94 -4.52 -8.84
CA VAL A 5 -21.99 -4.12 -10.27
C VAL A 5 -23.39 -3.62 -10.65
N ASP A 6 -24.46 -4.28 -10.17
CA ASP A 6 -25.84 -3.81 -10.43
C ASP A 6 -26.08 -2.43 -9.81
N GLN A 7 -25.60 -2.20 -8.60
CA GLN A 7 -25.69 -0.89 -7.96
C GLN A 7 -24.92 0.18 -8.73
N ALA A 8 -23.69 -0.12 -9.20
CA ALA A 8 -22.88 0.82 -9.97
C ALA A 8 -23.58 1.23 -11.28
N ILE A 9 -24.17 0.28 -12.00
CA ILE A 9 -24.93 0.55 -13.24
C ILE A 9 -26.14 1.44 -12.95
N ARG A 10 -26.89 1.16 -11.87
CA ARG A 10 -28.02 1.99 -11.46
C ARG A 10 -27.63 3.40 -11.08
N GLN A 11 -26.54 3.55 -10.31
CA GLN A 11 -26.02 4.87 -9.89
C GLN A 11 -25.53 5.68 -11.09
N ALA A 12 -24.92 5.01 -12.07
CA ALA A 12 -24.50 5.67 -13.32
C ALA A 12 -25.69 6.08 -14.21
N GLY A 13 -26.91 5.61 -13.94
CA GLY A 13 -28.09 5.92 -14.72
C GLY A 13 -28.09 5.38 -16.15
N ILE A 14 -27.27 4.33 -16.41
CA ILE A 14 -27.11 3.72 -17.74
C ILE A 14 -27.78 2.35 -17.83
N ARG A 15 -28.08 1.92 -19.05
CA ARG A 15 -28.52 0.56 -19.34
C ARG A 15 -27.31 -0.35 -19.58
N ARG A 16 -27.45 -1.64 -19.31
CA ARG A 16 -26.40 -2.63 -19.58
C ARG A 16 -25.96 -2.65 -21.05
N SER A 17 -26.87 -2.37 -21.97
CA SER A 17 -26.60 -2.29 -23.41
C SER A 17 -25.76 -1.08 -23.84
N GLU A 18 -25.55 -0.12 -22.94
CA GLU A 18 -24.71 1.07 -23.19
C GLU A 18 -23.28 0.88 -22.71
N ILE A 19 -22.98 -0.26 -22.10
CA ILE A 19 -21.62 -0.61 -21.68
C ILE A 19 -20.85 -1.09 -22.92
N SER A 20 -19.72 -0.44 -23.20
CA SER A 20 -18.90 -0.71 -24.39
C SER A 20 -17.70 -1.64 -24.10
N ALA A 21 -17.28 -1.79 -22.86
CA ALA A 21 -16.19 -2.65 -22.45
C ALA A 21 -16.28 -2.97 -20.95
N VAL A 22 -15.62 -4.06 -20.52
CA VAL A 22 -15.45 -4.41 -19.10
C VAL A 22 -13.98 -4.39 -18.75
N ALA A 23 -13.55 -3.46 -17.91
CA ALA A 23 -12.22 -3.44 -17.31
C ALA A 23 -12.20 -4.25 -16.01
N PHE A 24 -11.13 -5.01 -15.77
CA PHE A 24 -10.97 -5.80 -14.56
C PHE A 24 -9.52 -5.84 -14.10
N THR A 25 -9.29 -5.95 -12.80
CA THR A 25 -7.96 -6.12 -12.23
C THR A 25 -7.44 -7.53 -12.51
N ARG A 26 -6.39 -7.64 -13.35
CA ARG A 26 -5.71 -8.91 -13.61
C ARG A 26 -4.83 -9.36 -12.44
N GLY A 27 -4.22 -8.41 -11.74
CA GLY A 27 -3.27 -8.62 -10.65
C GLY A 27 -2.31 -7.43 -10.52
N PRO A 28 -1.40 -7.48 -9.53
CA PRO A 28 -1.34 -8.45 -8.44
C PRO A 28 -2.49 -8.31 -7.43
N GLY A 29 -2.65 -9.33 -6.56
CA GLY A 29 -3.66 -9.34 -5.50
C GLY A 29 -3.97 -10.75 -4.99
N LEU A 30 -4.89 -10.85 -4.05
CA LEU A 30 -5.31 -12.13 -3.46
C LEU A 30 -5.96 -13.02 -4.53
N LEU A 31 -5.43 -14.22 -4.69
CA LEU A 31 -5.85 -15.17 -5.74
C LEU A 31 -7.36 -15.39 -5.77
N GLY A 32 -8.00 -15.61 -4.60
CA GLY A 32 -9.45 -15.83 -4.53
C GLY A 32 -10.25 -14.63 -5.04
N SER A 33 -9.86 -13.40 -4.67
CA SER A 33 -10.52 -12.17 -5.11
C SER A 33 -10.31 -11.95 -6.62
N LEU A 34 -9.10 -12.19 -7.13
CA LEU A 34 -8.79 -12.08 -8.56
C LEU A 34 -9.59 -13.09 -9.39
N LEU A 35 -9.71 -14.36 -8.92
CA LEU A 35 -10.51 -15.39 -9.60
C LEU A 35 -11.99 -14.99 -9.69
N VAL A 36 -12.58 -14.50 -8.60
CA VAL A 36 -13.98 -14.04 -8.60
C VAL A 36 -14.17 -12.86 -9.55
N GLY A 37 -13.30 -11.85 -9.46
CA GLY A 37 -13.37 -10.66 -10.32
C GLY A 37 -13.21 -10.99 -11.79
N THR A 38 -12.19 -11.78 -12.14
CA THR A 38 -11.88 -12.19 -13.52
C THR A 38 -13.00 -13.05 -14.12
N SER A 39 -13.50 -14.04 -13.37
CA SER A 39 -14.56 -14.93 -13.84
C SER A 39 -15.86 -14.16 -14.09
N PHE A 40 -16.21 -13.26 -13.17
CA PHE A 40 -17.36 -12.39 -13.35
C PHE A 40 -17.21 -11.47 -14.58
N ALA A 41 -16.07 -10.79 -14.71
CA ALA A 41 -15.80 -9.87 -15.81
C ALA A 41 -15.89 -10.57 -17.18
N LYS A 42 -15.29 -11.77 -17.30
CA LYS A 42 -15.36 -12.60 -18.51
C LYS A 42 -16.80 -12.99 -18.83
N GLY A 43 -17.55 -13.53 -17.87
CA GLY A 43 -18.95 -13.92 -18.07
C GLY A 43 -19.84 -12.74 -18.45
N PHE A 44 -19.65 -11.60 -17.79
CA PHE A 44 -20.41 -10.39 -18.06
C PHE A 44 -20.12 -9.80 -19.44
N ALA A 45 -18.85 -9.68 -19.80
CA ALA A 45 -18.46 -9.20 -21.15
C ALA A 45 -18.95 -10.14 -22.26
N LEU A 46 -18.83 -11.46 -22.06
CA LEU A 46 -19.33 -12.46 -23.00
C LEU A 46 -20.86 -12.36 -23.20
N SER A 47 -21.61 -12.16 -22.10
CA SER A 47 -23.07 -12.05 -22.17
C SER A 47 -23.55 -10.81 -22.93
N LEU A 48 -22.74 -9.75 -22.99
CA LEU A 48 -23.03 -8.50 -23.69
C LEU A 48 -22.40 -8.44 -25.10
N GLY A 49 -21.48 -9.37 -25.43
CA GLY A 49 -20.74 -9.35 -26.69
C GLY A 49 -19.76 -8.18 -26.79
N ILE A 50 -19.19 -7.72 -25.67
CA ILE A 50 -18.30 -6.55 -25.59
C ILE A 50 -16.88 -6.96 -25.19
N PRO A 51 -15.85 -6.14 -25.53
CA PRO A 51 -14.46 -6.43 -25.21
C PRO A 51 -14.18 -6.38 -23.69
N ILE A 52 -13.12 -7.10 -23.30
CA ILE A 52 -12.60 -7.10 -21.94
C ILE A 52 -11.21 -6.46 -21.93
N ILE A 53 -10.94 -5.64 -20.90
CA ILE A 53 -9.68 -4.92 -20.72
C ILE A 53 -9.04 -5.35 -19.41
N GLU A 54 -7.84 -5.89 -19.48
CA GLU A 54 -7.07 -6.23 -18.28
C GLU A 54 -6.32 -5.01 -17.74
N VAL A 55 -6.35 -4.82 -16.43
CA VAL A 55 -5.70 -3.70 -15.75
C VAL A 55 -4.74 -4.26 -14.69
N ASN A 56 -3.50 -3.76 -14.70
CA ASN A 56 -2.57 -4.02 -13.61
C ASN A 56 -2.95 -3.16 -12.40
N HIS A 57 -3.11 -3.79 -11.23
CA HIS A 57 -3.53 -3.13 -9.99
C HIS A 57 -2.57 -1.99 -9.58
N LEU A 58 -1.26 -2.23 -9.66
CA LEU A 58 -0.26 -1.25 -9.26
C LEU A 58 -0.17 -0.07 -10.24
N GLN A 59 -0.29 -0.34 -11.55
CA GLN A 59 -0.42 0.74 -12.54
C GLN A 59 -1.69 1.56 -12.31
N GLY A 60 -2.79 0.93 -11.87
CA GLY A 60 -4.00 1.64 -11.47
C GLY A 60 -3.75 2.60 -10.31
N HIS A 61 -2.95 2.24 -9.32
CA HIS A 61 -2.53 3.15 -8.25
C HIS A 61 -1.70 4.34 -8.77
N VAL A 62 -0.75 4.09 -9.66
CA VAL A 62 0.06 5.17 -10.28
C VAL A 62 -0.85 6.10 -11.10
N LEU A 63 -1.74 5.54 -11.91
CA LEU A 63 -2.64 6.32 -12.77
C LEU A 63 -3.73 7.07 -12.00
N ALA A 64 -4.00 6.71 -10.73
CA ALA A 64 -4.93 7.45 -9.88
C ALA A 64 -4.55 8.94 -9.72
N HIS A 65 -3.26 9.27 -9.82
CA HIS A 65 -2.76 10.65 -9.80
C HIS A 65 -3.23 11.51 -11.00
N PHE A 66 -3.79 10.92 -12.02
CA PHE A 66 -4.34 11.61 -13.20
C PHE A 66 -5.86 11.75 -13.17
N ILE A 67 -6.53 11.23 -12.14
CA ILE A 67 -7.98 11.38 -11.96
C ILE A 67 -8.25 12.80 -11.44
N ARG A 68 -9.12 13.52 -12.15
CA ARG A 68 -9.60 14.84 -11.73
C ARG A 68 -10.85 14.66 -10.88
N GLU A 69 -10.81 15.18 -9.66
CA GLU A 69 -11.99 15.36 -8.83
C GLU A 69 -12.55 16.76 -9.06
N ASN A 70 -13.88 16.88 -9.12
CA ASN A 70 -14.54 18.17 -9.23
C ASN A 70 -14.23 18.97 -7.95
N ASP A 71 -13.96 20.26 -8.12
CA ASP A 71 -13.74 21.23 -7.03
C ASP A 71 -12.35 21.25 -6.34
N VAL A 72 -11.37 20.48 -6.80
CA VAL A 72 -10.00 20.54 -6.29
C VAL A 72 -9.06 21.09 -7.36
N GLU A 73 -8.16 22.01 -6.99
CA GLU A 73 -7.09 22.45 -7.88
C GLU A 73 -6.20 21.25 -8.23
N PHE A 74 -6.36 20.74 -9.45
CA PHE A 74 -5.69 19.53 -9.90
C PHE A 74 -4.42 19.88 -10.68
N ARG A 75 -3.28 19.40 -10.18
CA ARG A 75 -2.01 19.42 -10.90
C ARG A 75 -1.65 18.02 -11.34
N SER A 76 -1.83 17.73 -12.61
CA SER A 76 -1.37 16.48 -13.20
C SER A 76 0.15 16.38 -13.13
N PRO A 77 0.74 15.26 -12.69
CA PRO A 77 2.18 15.05 -12.79
C PRO A 77 2.64 15.18 -14.25
N ALA A 78 3.77 15.86 -14.46
CA ALA A 78 4.41 15.90 -15.78
C ALA A 78 5.26 14.64 -15.99
N PHE A 79 5.39 14.19 -17.23
CA PHE A 79 6.30 13.09 -17.60
C PHE A 79 7.70 13.60 -17.96
N PRO A 80 8.77 12.86 -17.64
CA PRO A 80 8.79 11.71 -16.74
C PRO A 80 8.73 12.14 -15.27
N HIS A 81 8.24 11.27 -14.39
CA HIS A 81 8.29 11.48 -12.94
C HIS A 81 8.53 10.18 -12.18
N LEU A 82 8.94 10.30 -10.93
CA LEU A 82 9.04 9.17 -10.00
C LEU A 82 7.74 9.02 -9.22
N CYS A 83 7.27 7.79 -9.07
CA CYS A 83 6.15 7.44 -8.22
C CYS A 83 6.61 6.44 -7.16
N LEU A 84 6.58 6.85 -5.89
CA LEU A 84 6.77 5.94 -4.76
C LEU A 84 5.43 5.29 -4.43
N LEU A 85 5.33 4.01 -4.76
CA LEU A 85 4.15 3.19 -4.53
C LEU A 85 4.34 2.39 -3.24
N VAL A 86 3.60 2.74 -2.19
CA VAL A 86 3.67 2.11 -0.88
C VAL A 86 2.29 1.59 -0.49
N SER A 87 2.21 0.31 -0.13
CA SER A 87 0.98 -0.33 0.30
C SER A 87 1.23 -1.43 1.33
N GLY A 88 0.17 -2.15 1.73
CA GLY A 88 0.27 -3.30 2.64
C GLY A 88 1.11 -4.45 2.09
N GLY A 89 1.16 -4.65 0.77
CA GLY A 89 1.86 -5.78 0.15
C GLY A 89 2.87 -5.38 -0.92
N ASN A 90 3.09 -4.08 -1.17
CA ASN A 90 4.02 -3.60 -2.19
C ASN A 90 4.72 -2.33 -1.74
N SER A 91 6.03 -2.26 -2.00
CA SER A 91 6.84 -1.05 -1.88
C SER A 91 7.73 -0.99 -3.11
N GLN A 92 7.47 -0.03 -4.00
CA GLN A 92 8.16 0.09 -5.29
C GLN A 92 8.43 1.55 -5.61
N LEU A 93 9.58 1.81 -6.24
CA LEU A 93 9.89 3.07 -6.89
C LEU A 93 9.71 2.88 -8.41
N VAL A 94 8.81 3.64 -9.00
CA VAL A 94 8.42 3.51 -10.41
C VAL A 94 8.80 4.77 -11.16
N LEU A 95 9.57 4.63 -12.22
CA LEU A 95 9.80 5.69 -13.21
C LEU A 95 8.65 5.67 -14.21
N VAL A 96 7.84 6.71 -14.19
CA VAL A 96 6.67 6.87 -15.07
C VAL A 96 7.08 7.77 -16.23
N LYS A 97 7.28 7.18 -17.41
CA LYS A 97 7.70 7.87 -18.64
C LYS A 97 6.50 8.35 -19.46
N ASP A 98 5.40 7.60 -19.40
CA ASP A 98 4.12 7.90 -20.03
C ASP A 98 3.01 7.07 -19.32
N TYR A 99 1.75 7.29 -19.66
CA TYR A 99 0.57 6.58 -19.09
C TYR A 99 0.71 5.05 -19.12
N LEU A 100 1.31 4.50 -20.17
CA LEU A 100 1.50 3.05 -20.34
C LEU A 100 2.98 2.62 -20.37
N ASP A 101 3.91 3.56 -20.19
CA ASP A 101 5.34 3.29 -20.10
C ASP A 101 5.84 3.57 -18.68
N MET A 102 5.91 2.50 -17.91
CA MET A 102 6.30 2.52 -16.49
C MET A 102 7.36 1.46 -16.24
N GLU A 103 8.43 1.85 -15.55
CA GLU A 103 9.55 0.99 -15.21
C GLU A 103 9.73 0.95 -13.68
N VAL A 104 9.72 -0.25 -13.09
CA VAL A 104 10.08 -0.44 -11.68
C VAL A 104 11.59 -0.36 -11.58
N ILE A 105 12.12 0.68 -10.94
CA ILE A 105 13.55 0.93 -10.79
C ILE A 105 14.07 0.57 -9.39
N GLY A 106 13.18 0.31 -8.44
CA GLY A 106 13.49 -0.19 -7.10
C GLY A 106 12.26 -0.82 -6.47
N GLN A 107 12.45 -1.82 -5.63
CA GLN A 107 11.36 -2.51 -4.94
C GLN A 107 11.85 -3.14 -3.64
N THR A 108 10.91 -3.51 -2.78
CA THR A 108 11.27 -4.31 -1.60
C THR A 108 11.72 -5.72 -2.01
N ILE A 109 12.80 -6.19 -1.40
CA ILE A 109 13.33 -7.55 -1.60
C ILE A 109 12.76 -8.56 -0.59
N ASP A 110 11.99 -8.08 0.39
CA ASP A 110 11.37 -8.91 1.43
C ASP A 110 9.97 -8.38 1.79
N ASP A 111 9.77 -7.88 3.01
CA ASP A 111 8.48 -7.34 3.45
C ASP A 111 8.17 -5.98 2.77
N ALA A 112 6.90 -5.69 2.55
CA ALA A 112 6.48 -4.34 2.19
C ALA A 112 6.45 -3.42 3.42
N ALA A 113 6.49 -2.10 3.22
CA ALA A 113 6.44 -1.12 4.30
C ALA A 113 5.18 -1.29 5.18
N GLY A 114 4.00 -1.47 4.59
CA GLY A 114 2.77 -1.71 5.35
C GLY A 114 2.80 -3.01 6.15
N GLU A 115 3.41 -4.06 5.60
CA GLU A 115 3.62 -5.32 6.31
C GLU A 115 4.59 -5.15 7.48
N ALA A 116 5.62 -4.31 7.35
CA ALA A 116 6.53 -3.98 8.44
C ALA A 116 5.79 -3.26 9.58
N PHE A 117 4.91 -2.30 9.27
CA PHE A 117 4.02 -1.68 10.26
C PHE A 117 3.19 -2.71 11.01
N ASP A 118 2.49 -3.59 10.30
CA ASP A 118 1.61 -4.61 10.90
C ASP A 118 2.39 -5.61 11.77
N LYS A 119 3.57 -6.04 11.32
CA LYS A 119 4.45 -6.94 12.09
C LYS A 119 4.95 -6.30 13.37
N CYS A 120 5.36 -5.03 13.34
CA CYS A 120 5.82 -4.31 14.52
C CYS A 120 4.65 -3.97 15.48
N ALA A 121 3.49 -3.60 14.95
CA ALA A 121 2.29 -3.41 15.75
C ALA A 121 1.91 -4.69 16.52
N LYS A 122 1.97 -5.84 15.86
CA LYS A 122 1.72 -7.14 16.48
C LYS A 122 2.70 -7.43 17.62
N VAL A 123 3.97 -7.05 17.49
CA VAL A 123 4.97 -7.19 18.55
C VAL A 123 4.64 -6.34 19.78
N MET A 124 4.00 -5.18 19.59
CA MET A 124 3.49 -4.32 20.67
C MET A 124 2.11 -4.76 21.21
N GLY A 125 1.56 -5.90 20.75
CA GLY A 125 0.23 -6.36 21.15
C GLY A 125 -0.94 -5.56 20.56
N MET A 126 -0.72 -4.79 19.50
CA MET A 126 -1.76 -3.99 18.85
C MET A 126 -2.59 -4.83 17.87
N PRO A 127 -3.88 -4.51 17.68
CA PRO A 127 -4.74 -5.21 16.73
C PRO A 127 -4.38 -4.91 15.27
N TYR A 128 -4.83 -5.77 14.37
CA TYR A 128 -4.74 -5.56 12.91
C TYR A 128 -5.94 -4.73 12.39
N PRO A 129 -5.74 -3.81 11.44
CA PRO A 129 -4.47 -3.39 10.84
C PRO A 129 -3.66 -2.45 11.76
N GLY A 130 -2.35 -2.69 11.86
CA GLY A 130 -1.47 -1.95 12.76
C GLY A 130 -1.06 -0.58 12.24
N GLY A 131 -0.88 -0.42 10.93
CA GLY A 131 -0.40 0.82 10.31
C GLY A 131 -1.19 2.07 10.72
N PRO A 132 -2.53 2.12 10.57
CA PRO A 132 -3.34 3.27 10.97
C PRO A 132 -3.28 3.59 12.47
N LEU A 133 -3.09 2.56 13.31
CA LEU A 133 -2.96 2.74 14.75
C LEU A 133 -1.61 3.35 15.12
N ILE A 134 -0.53 2.87 14.49
CA ILE A 134 0.81 3.45 14.66
C ILE A 134 0.81 4.90 14.20
N ASP A 135 0.26 5.22 13.03
CA ASP A 135 0.19 6.60 12.52
C ASP A 135 -0.55 7.53 13.50
N LYS A 136 -1.67 7.06 14.06
CA LYS A 136 -2.43 7.84 15.03
C LYS A 136 -1.61 8.16 16.30
N LEU A 137 -0.93 7.16 16.87
CA LEU A 137 -0.14 7.30 18.10
C LEU A 137 1.17 8.07 17.86
N ALA A 138 1.78 7.89 16.69
CA ALA A 138 3.01 8.57 16.31
C ALA A 138 2.89 10.10 16.31
N LYS A 139 1.69 10.63 16.04
CA LYS A 139 1.42 12.09 16.06
C LYS A 139 1.65 12.74 17.42
N GLU A 140 1.57 11.96 18.49
CA GLU A 140 1.73 12.42 19.88
C GLU A 140 3.08 11.99 20.47
N GLY A 141 3.93 11.30 19.70
CA GLY A 141 5.22 10.77 20.13
C GLY A 141 6.42 11.54 19.60
N ASN A 142 7.58 11.28 20.19
CA ASN A 142 8.86 11.82 19.74
C ASN A 142 9.53 10.86 18.75
N PRO A 143 9.66 11.23 17.45
CA PRO A 143 10.28 10.37 16.43
C PRO A 143 11.78 10.09 16.66
N ALA A 144 12.47 10.90 17.48
CA ALA A 144 13.87 10.73 17.83
C ALA A 144 14.10 10.03 19.18
N ALA A 145 13.03 9.49 19.81
CA ALA A 145 13.15 8.85 21.11
C ALA A 145 13.94 7.53 21.06
N PHE A 146 13.82 6.79 19.97
CA PHE A 146 14.47 5.50 19.78
C PHE A 146 15.05 5.41 18.37
N SER A 147 16.11 4.60 18.23
CA SER A 147 16.73 4.31 16.93
C SER A 147 16.65 2.83 16.63
N PHE A 148 16.16 2.48 15.44
CA PHE A 148 16.08 1.11 14.98
C PHE A 148 17.01 0.88 13.79
N ALA A 149 17.41 -0.39 13.59
CA ALA A 149 18.31 -0.74 12.51
C ALA A 149 17.67 -0.49 11.14
N LYS A 150 18.40 0.21 10.27
CA LYS A 150 18.08 0.34 8.86
C LYS A 150 18.93 -0.64 8.06
N PRO A 151 18.35 -1.46 7.19
CA PRO A 151 19.14 -2.33 6.32
C PRO A 151 19.93 -1.51 5.31
N GLY A 152 21.21 -1.80 5.17
CA GLY A 152 22.05 -1.22 4.13
C GLY A 152 21.88 -1.99 2.82
N ILE A 153 20.85 -1.66 2.04
CA ILE A 153 20.61 -2.24 0.73
C ILE A 153 21.31 -1.41 -0.33
N LYS A 154 21.83 -2.06 -1.37
CA LYS A 154 22.47 -1.38 -2.50
C LYS A 154 21.41 -0.98 -3.52
N GLU A 155 21.73 0.06 -4.30
CA GLU A 155 20.87 0.57 -5.37
C GLU A 155 19.57 1.19 -4.83
N LEU A 156 18.45 1.00 -5.53
CA LEU A 156 17.16 1.60 -5.21
C LEU A 156 16.16 0.61 -4.58
N ASP A 157 16.65 -0.56 -4.17
CA ASP A 157 15.80 -1.56 -3.53
C ASP A 157 15.60 -1.25 -2.03
N TYR A 158 14.55 -1.84 -1.45
CA TYR A 158 14.20 -1.70 -0.05
C TYR A 158 14.27 -3.04 0.69
N SER A 159 14.44 -2.98 2.01
CA SER A 159 14.28 -4.14 2.89
C SER A 159 13.69 -3.69 4.23
N PHE A 160 12.73 -4.45 4.76
CA PHE A 160 12.08 -4.17 6.04
C PHE A 160 12.17 -5.34 7.02
N SER A 161 12.59 -6.53 6.59
CA SER A 161 12.59 -7.73 7.45
C SER A 161 13.51 -7.59 8.68
N GLY A 162 14.64 -6.90 8.53
CA GLY A 162 15.57 -6.61 9.62
C GLY A 162 14.99 -5.66 10.66
N LEU A 163 14.12 -4.75 10.29
CA LEU A 163 13.49 -3.77 11.18
C LEU A 163 12.65 -4.47 12.26
N LYS A 164 11.77 -5.41 11.87
CA LYS A 164 10.97 -6.19 12.83
C LYS A 164 11.84 -6.88 13.88
N THR A 165 12.93 -7.49 13.45
CA THR A 165 13.83 -8.24 14.34
C THR A 165 14.54 -7.30 15.31
N SER A 166 15.05 -6.17 14.82
CA SER A 166 15.66 -5.11 15.63
C SER A 166 14.65 -4.56 16.66
N PHE A 167 13.45 -4.26 16.24
CA PHE A 167 12.38 -3.75 17.09
C PHE A 167 11.97 -4.75 18.17
N LEU A 168 11.82 -6.04 17.82
CA LEU A 168 11.50 -7.11 18.75
C LEU A 168 12.58 -7.26 19.84
N TYR A 169 13.86 -7.27 19.45
CA TYR A 169 14.95 -7.41 20.42
C TYR A 169 15.06 -6.19 21.33
N PHE A 170 14.90 -5.00 20.76
CA PHE A 170 14.84 -3.77 21.55
C PHE A 170 13.74 -3.84 22.62
N LEU A 171 12.51 -4.16 22.23
CA LEU A 171 11.39 -4.26 23.19
C LEU A 171 11.64 -5.35 24.25
N ARG A 172 12.16 -6.50 23.85
CA ARG A 172 12.48 -7.59 24.79
C ARG A 172 13.47 -7.15 25.85
N ASP A 173 14.48 -6.36 25.48
CA ASP A 173 15.49 -5.92 26.43
C ASP A 173 14.95 -4.81 27.35
N GLN A 174 14.14 -3.89 26.84
CA GLN A 174 13.47 -2.86 27.65
C GLN A 174 12.47 -3.46 28.66
N LEU A 175 11.72 -4.49 28.24
CA LEU A 175 10.74 -5.16 29.11
C LEU A 175 11.37 -5.94 30.28
N LYS A 176 12.67 -6.28 30.22
CA LYS A 176 13.40 -6.85 31.37
C LYS A 176 13.60 -5.83 32.51
N GLU A 177 13.73 -4.56 32.13
CA GLU A 177 13.97 -3.45 33.08
C GLU A 177 12.63 -2.82 33.55
N ASN A 178 11.68 -2.67 32.62
CA ASN A 178 10.35 -2.11 32.91
C ASN A 178 9.27 -2.95 32.21
N SER A 179 8.50 -3.71 32.96
CA SER A 179 7.41 -4.54 32.42
C SER A 179 6.30 -3.75 31.74
N ASN A 180 6.15 -2.46 32.05
CA ASN A 180 5.15 -1.56 31.46
C ASN A 180 5.70 -0.69 30.33
N PHE A 181 6.96 -0.91 29.90
CA PHE A 181 7.67 -0.04 28.96
C PHE A 181 6.86 0.27 27.68
N ILE A 182 6.19 -0.73 27.11
CA ILE A 182 5.40 -0.54 25.88
C ILE A 182 4.27 0.46 26.13
N GLU A 183 3.53 0.33 27.24
CA GLU A 183 2.42 1.25 27.53
C GLU A 183 2.93 2.65 27.88
N ASP A 184 3.99 2.75 28.67
CA ASP A 184 4.60 4.02 29.10
C ASP A 184 5.20 4.81 27.93
N ARG A 185 5.69 4.13 26.89
CA ARG A 185 6.41 4.76 25.77
C ARG A 185 5.77 4.48 24.41
N LYS A 186 4.49 4.10 24.38
CA LYS A 186 3.79 3.65 23.18
C LYS A 186 3.82 4.67 22.04
N ASN A 187 3.56 5.92 22.33
CA ASN A 187 3.55 6.99 21.32
C ASN A 187 4.95 7.22 20.74
N ASP A 188 5.98 7.22 21.58
CA ASP A 188 7.36 7.39 21.16
C ASP A 188 7.86 6.19 20.33
N LEU A 189 7.46 4.97 20.72
CA LEU A 189 7.75 3.76 19.95
C LEU A 189 7.13 3.82 18.56
N CYS A 190 5.86 4.23 18.48
CA CYS A 190 5.16 4.40 17.21
C CYS A 190 5.81 5.48 16.35
N ALA A 191 6.14 6.64 16.92
CA ALA A 191 6.76 7.75 16.20
C ALA A 191 8.15 7.39 15.66
N SER A 192 9.00 6.76 16.49
CA SER A 192 10.36 6.37 16.09
C SER A 192 10.34 5.24 15.05
N LEU A 193 9.40 4.30 15.16
CA LEU A 193 9.20 3.24 14.16
C LEU A 193 8.77 3.81 12.81
N GLN A 194 7.76 4.69 12.81
CA GLN A 194 7.27 5.34 11.59
C GLN A 194 8.38 6.17 10.93
N GLN A 195 9.13 6.93 11.72
CA GLN A 195 10.28 7.71 11.23
C GLN A 195 11.31 6.80 10.56
N THR A 196 11.66 5.67 11.18
CA THR A 196 12.62 4.70 10.61
C THR A 196 12.14 4.14 9.27
N ILE A 197 10.84 3.79 9.16
CA ILE A 197 10.26 3.29 7.90
C ILE A 197 10.30 4.37 6.82
N ILE A 198 9.97 5.62 7.16
CA ILE A 198 10.05 6.76 6.23
C ILE A 198 11.49 6.97 5.76
N GLU A 199 12.46 6.93 6.66
CA GLU A 199 13.86 7.07 6.30
C GLU A 199 14.35 5.96 5.38
N ILE A 200 13.93 4.70 5.57
CA ILE A 200 14.25 3.59 4.66
C ILE A 200 13.69 3.85 3.25
N LEU A 201 12.51 4.47 3.14
CA LEU A 201 11.87 4.76 1.85
C LEU A 201 12.47 5.99 1.13
N MET A 202 13.13 6.89 1.87
CA MET A 202 13.58 8.19 1.35
C MET A 202 15.10 8.30 1.21
N ASP A 203 15.89 7.40 1.81
CA ASP A 203 17.35 7.32 1.67
C ASP A 203 17.73 6.57 0.37
#